data_0ce14276f670f7922922d459b42aede8
#
_entry.id   0ce14276f670f7922922d459b42aede8
#
_cell.length_a   1.000
_cell.length_b   1.000
_cell.length_c   1.000
_cell.angle_alpha   90.00
_cell.angle_beta   90.00
_cell.angle_gamma   90.00
#
_symmetry.space_group_name_H-M   'P 1'
#
loop_
_entity.id
_entity.type
_entity.pdbx_description
1 polymer ?
#
loop_
_entity_poly.entity_id
_entity_poly.type
_entity_poly.pdbx_seq_one_letter_code
_entity_poly.pdbx_strand_id
1 'polypeptide(L)'
;MAIKKVTIRDVAREAGVSVTLVSFVMNAKVGKDGRLDCPVNHDTAQRVLQVAKRLGYRRNNAAASLRSGRSHSIAVIVSDIANQFFSDICRHIEQIAYKEGYTVIFASSEENPHKLSKLIDTMIGFNVEGLIVAPCLEADAALDRVSAIGVPTVLIDRD
;
A
#
# COMPACT_ATOMS: atom_id res chain seq x y z
N MET A 1 6.95 16.10 21.16
CA MET A 1 5.92 16.95 20.51
C MET A 1 5.29 16.17 19.36
N ALA A 2 4.00 15.89 19.41
CA ALA A 2 3.31 15.24 18.27
C ALA A 2 3.18 16.25 17.13
N ILE A 3 3.79 15.97 15.98
CA ILE A 3 3.65 16.79 14.78
C ILE A 3 2.19 16.68 14.32
N LYS A 4 1.43 17.78 14.40
CA LYS A 4 0.05 17.83 13.95
C LYS A 4 0.01 17.54 12.45
N LYS A 5 -0.46 16.36 12.09
CA LYS A 5 -0.53 15.92 10.69
C LYS A 5 -1.56 16.77 9.95
N VAL A 6 -1.14 17.45 8.86
CA VAL A 6 -2.04 18.23 8.01
C VAL A 6 -3.07 17.30 7.38
N THR A 7 -4.33 17.72 7.42
CA THR A 7 -5.47 16.93 6.92
C THR A 7 -6.01 17.51 5.60
N ILE A 8 -6.80 16.72 4.88
CA ILE A 8 -7.49 17.17 3.68
C ILE A 8 -8.45 18.36 3.97
N ARG A 9 -8.98 18.44 5.21
CA ARG A 9 -9.83 19.55 5.65
C ARG A 9 -9.04 20.86 5.77
N ASP A 10 -7.78 20.78 6.19
CA ASP A 10 -6.92 21.96 6.27
C ASP A 10 -6.60 22.49 4.88
N VAL A 11 -6.34 21.61 3.91
CA VAL A 11 -6.15 22.00 2.50
C VAL A 11 -7.41 22.63 1.92
N ALA A 12 -8.59 22.03 2.18
CA ALA A 12 -9.86 22.54 1.69
C ALA A 12 -10.15 23.94 2.21
N ARG A 13 -9.96 24.16 3.51
CA ARG A 13 -10.15 25.47 4.16
C ARG A 13 -9.20 26.51 3.57
N GLU A 14 -7.93 26.20 3.44
CA GLU A 14 -6.91 27.13 2.96
C GLU A 14 -7.04 27.43 1.45
N ALA A 15 -7.49 26.45 0.66
CA ALA A 15 -7.74 26.63 -0.77
C ALA A 15 -9.13 27.26 -1.09
N GLY A 16 -10.00 27.43 -0.08
CA GLY A 16 -11.35 27.98 -0.26
C GLY A 16 -12.25 27.08 -1.11
N VAL A 17 -12.15 25.75 -0.93
CA VAL A 17 -12.93 24.77 -1.69
C VAL A 17 -13.48 23.66 -0.80
N SER A 18 -14.39 22.83 -1.33
CA SER A 18 -14.90 21.67 -0.59
C SER A 18 -13.86 20.57 -0.44
N VAL A 19 -13.97 19.76 0.62
CA VAL A 19 -13.14 18.56 0.84
C VAL A 19 -13.25 17.57 -0.32
N THR A 20 -14.44 17.45 -0.90
CA THR A 20 -14.71 16.60 -2.06
C THR A 20 -13.89 17.05 -3.28
N LEU A 21 -13.82 18.36 -3.53
CA LEU A 21 -13.05 18.92 -4.63
C LEU A 21 -11.53 18.66 -4.43
N VAL A 22 -11.03 18.90 -3.21
CA VAL A 22 -9.63 18.55 -2.89
C VAL A 22 -9.40 17.06 -3.13
N SER A 23 -10.33 16.19 -2.73
CA SER A 23 -10.22 14.75 -2.97
C SER A 23 -10.15 14.40 -4.46
N PHE A 24 -10.94 15.04 -5.32
CA PHE A 24 -10.86 14.84 -6.78
C PHE A 24 -9.48 15.22 -7.32
N VAL A 25 -8.99 16.41 -6.98
CA VAL A 25 -7.69 16.89 -7.43
C VAL A 25 -6.55 16.00 -6.96
N MET A 26 -6.56 15.59 -5.68
CA MET A 26 -5.50 14.75 -5.09
C MET A 26 -5.52 13.29 -5.56
N ASN A 27 -6.62 12.82 -6.16
CA ASN A 27 -6.77 11.48 -6.71
C ASN A 27 -6.69 11.43 -8.24
N ALA A 28 -6.63 12.59 -8.90
CA ALA A 28 -6.57 12.69 -10.35
C ALA A 28 -5.28 12.09 -10.90
N LYS A 29 -5.39 11.37 -12.02
CA LYS A 29 -4.24 10.95 -12.79
C LYS A 29 -3.80 12.10 -13.70
N VAL A 30 -2.52 12.18 -13.97
CA VAL A 30 -2.01 13.11 -14.99
C VAL A 30 -2.24 12.47 -16.35
N GLY A 31 -3.03 13.12 -17.20
CA GLY A 31 -3.26 12.71 -18.57
C GLY A 31 -1.99 12.83 -19.44
N LYS A 32 -2.05 12.26 -20.63
CA LYS A 32 -0.93 12.34 -21.61
C LYS A 32 -0.60 13.78 -22.03
N ASP A 33 -1.54 14.69 -21.88
CA ASP A 33 -1.44 16.14 -22.15
C ASP A 33 -0.90 16.94 -20.95
N GLY A 34 -0.49 16.28 -19.88
CA GLY A 34 0.00 16.90 -18.64
C GLY A 34 -1.11 17.50 -17.76
N ARG A 35 -2.37 17.40 -18.15
CA ARG A 35 -3.50 17.88 -17.35
C ARG A 35 -4.00 16.83 -16.39
N LEU A 36 -4.61 17.28 -15.28
CA LEU A 36 -5.25 16.38 -14.33
C LEU A 36 -6.59 15.89 -14.90
N ASP A 37 -6.78 14.59 -14.93
CA ASP A 37 -8.06 13.97 -15.30
C ASP A 37 -9.01 14.04 -14.09
N CYS A 38 -9.63 15.20 -13.92
CA CYS A 38 -10.60 15.43 -12.86
C CYS A 38 -11.65 16.48 -13.31
N PRO A 39 -12.88 16.41 -12.77
CA PRO A 39 -13.96 17.34 -13.09
C PRO A 39 -13.80 18.69 -12.37
N VAL A 40 -12.58 19.26 -12.38
CA VAL A 40 -12.26 20.52 -11.70
C VAL A 40 -11.54 21.42 -12.68
N ASN A 41 -11.91 22.70 -12.66
CA ASN A 41 -11.25 23.72 -13.46
C ASN A 41 -9.72 23.73 -13.17
N HIS A 42 -8.92 23.87 -14.22
CA HIS A 42 -7.46 23.80 -14.16
C HIS A 42 -6.86 24.75 -13.10
N ASP A 43 -7.29 26.01 -13.06
CA ASP A 43 -6.77 27.01 -12.13
C ASP A 43 -7.08 26.66 -10.68
N THR A 44 -8.29 26.13 -10.44
CA THR A 44 -8.68 25.64 -9.13
C THR A 44 -7.89 24.42 -8.72
N ALA A 45 -7.65 23.49 -9.65
CA ALA A 45 -6.83 22.30 -9.39
C ALA A 45 -5.38 22.70 -9.06
N GLN A 46 -4.77 23.61 -9.81
CA GLN A 46 -3.45 24.12 -9.54
C GLN A 46 -3.35 24.81 -8.17
N ARG A 47 -4.35 25.64 -7.82
CA ARG A 47 -4.40 26.28 -6.50
C ARG A 47 -4.42 25.26 -5.38
N VAL A 48 -5.24 24.21 -5.50
CA VAL A 48 -5.32 23.12 -4.51
C VAL A 48 -3.97 22.41 -4.37
N LEU A 49 -3.29 22.08 -5.48
CA LEU A 49 -1.98 21.43 -5.45
C LEU A 49 -0.92 22.31 -4.79
N GLN A 50 -0.91 23.62 -5.09
CA GLN A 50 0.02 24.57 -4.46
C GLN A 50 -0.20 24.67 -2.95
N VAL A 51 -1.45 24.78 -2.52
CA VAL A 51 -1.81 24.81 -1.10
C VAL A 51 -1.41 23.50 -0.41
N ALA A 52 -1.71 22.35 -1.00
CA ALA A 52 -1.34 21.05 -0.46
C ALA A 52 0.19 20.92 -0.29
N LYS A 53 0.96 21.35 -1.31
CA LYS A 53 2.43 21.37 -1.26
C LYS A 53 2.96 22.31 -0.16
N ARG A 54 2.43 23.54 -0.08
CA ARG A 54 2.82 24.53 0.94
C ARG A 54 2.57 24.06 2.35
N LEU A 55 1.43 23.40 2.59
CA LEU A 55 1.08 22.85 3.90
C LEU A 55 1.80 21.52 4.23
N GLY A 56 2.52 20.95 3.28
CA GLY A 56 3.12 19.63 3.44
C GLY A 56 2.09 18.50 3.53
N TYR A 57 0.91 18.69 2.95
CA TYR A 57 -0.12 17.66 2.95
C TYR A 57 0.34 16.45 2.16
N ARG A 58 0.25 15.28 2.79
CA ARG A 58 0.44 13.98 2.13
C ARG A 58 -0.86 13.20 2.20
N ARG A 59 -1.26 12.65 1.06
CA ARG A 59 -2.42 11.77 0.98
C ARG A 59 -2.27 10.63 2.01
N ASN A 60 -3.31 10.40 2.78
CA ASN A 60 -3.35 9.24 3.67
C ASN A 60 -3.82 8.02 2.87
N ASN A 61 -2.87 7.18 2.44
CA ASN A 61 -3.18 5.98 1.67
C ASN A 61 -4.05 4.99 2.46
N ALA A 62 -3.88 4.89 3.78
CA ALA A 62 -4.72 4.04 4.62
C ALA A 62 -6.20 4.50 4.61
N ALA A 63 -6.46 5.81 4.67
CA ALA A 63 -7.81 6.33 4.55
C ALA A 63 -8.37 6.20 3.13
N ALA A 64 -7.52 6.23 2.12
CA ALA A 64 -7.90 5.99 0.74
C ALA A 64 -8.25 4.51 0.50
N SER A 65 -7.44 3.58 1.01
CA SER A 65 -7.70 2.13 0.90
C SER A 65 -8.96 1.70 1.63
N LEU A 66 -9.24 2.25 2.81
CA LEU A 66 -10.51 2.01 3.52
C LEU A 66 -11.74 2.40 2.69
N ARG A 67 -11.65 3.48 1.93
CA ARG A 67 -12.76 3.95 1.09
C ARG A 67 -12.89 3.19 -0.22
N SER A 68 -11.78 2.82 -0.85
CA SER A 68 -11.76 2.10 -2.13
C SER A 68 -11.84 0.58 -1.96
N GLY A 69 -11.59 0.06 -0.76
CA GLY A 69 -11.38 -1.36 -0.49
C GLY A 69 -10.05 -1.89 -1.04
N ARG A 70 -9.17 -1.01 -1.58
CA ARG A 70 -7.91 -1.42 -2.23
C ARG A 70 -6.71 -0.67 -1.67
N SER A 71 -5.70 -1.42 -1.26
CA SER A 71 -4.45 -0.86 -0.72
C SER A 71 -3.36 -0.70 -1.78
N HIS A 72 -3.49 -1.38 -2.92
CA HIS A 72 -2.44 -1.53 -3.93
C HIS A 72 -1.11 -1.99 -3.32
N SER A 73 -1.18 -2.91 -2.36
CA SER A 73 -0.02 -3.52 -1.74
C SER A 73 -0.17 -5.03 -1.65
N ILE A 74 0.93 -5.73 -1.81
CA ILE A 74 1.08 -7.16 -1.55
C ILE A 74 2.22 -7.37 -0.55
N ALA A 75 2.18 -8.47 0.18
CA ALA A 75 3.29 -8.83 1.06
C ALA A 75 4.01 -10.07 0.55
N VAL A 76 5.33 -10.08 0.72
CA VAL A 76 6.21 -11.22 0.44
C VAL A 76 6.95 -11.56 1.73
N ILE A 77 6.71 -12.75 2.24
CA ILE A 77 7.35 -13.26 3.46
C ILE A 77 8.20 -14.44 3.06
N VAL A 78 9.52 -14.30 3.20
CA VAL A 78 10.50 -15.34 2.91
C VAL A 78 11.16 -15.81 4.19
N SER A 79 11.92 -16.93 4.14
CA SER A 79 12.65 -17.38 5.31
C SER A 79 13.78 -16.42 5.68
N ASP A 80 14.61 -16.04 4.70
CA ASP A 80 15.73 -15.10 4.89
C ASP A 80 15.95 -14.26 3.63
N ILE A 81 15.75 -12.94 3.76
CA ILE A 81 15.96 -12.00 2.65
C ILE A 81 17.45 -11.83 2.30
N ALA A 82 18.38 -12.19 3.19
CA ALA A 82 19.80 -12.16 2.91
C ALA A 82 20.25 -13.36 2.05
N ASN A 83 19.43 -14.40 1.97
CA ASN A 83 19.69 -15.53 1.07
C ASN A 83 19.53 -15.07 -0.39
N GLN A 84 20.57 -15.33 -1.22
CA GLN A 84 20.62 -14.91 -2.62
C GLN A 84 19.41 -15.41 -3.44
N PHE A 85 18.98 -16.65 -3.20
CA PHE A 85 17.80 -17.22 -3.88
C PHE A 85 16.55 -16.39 -3.63
N PHE A 86 16.25 -16.10 -2.36
CA PHE A 86 15.07 -15.28 -2.02
C PHE A 86 15.21 -13.82 -2.42
N SER A 87 16.40 -13.23 -2.31
CA SER A 87 16.61 -11.85 -2.72
C SER A 87 16.40 -11.65 -4.23
N ASP A 88 16.81 -12.62 -5.06
CA ASP A 88 16.56 -12.58 -6.50
C ASP A 88 15.07 -12.71 -6.84
N ILE A 89 14.35 -13.61 -6.17
CA ILE A 89 12.89 -13.74 -6.30
C ILE A 89 12.19 -12.43 -5.88
N CYS A 90 12.53 -11.90 -4.72
CA CYS A 90 11.97 -10.64 -4.21
C CYS A 90 12.16 -9.49 -5.19
N ARG A 91 13.34 -9.36 -5.78
CA ARG A 91 13.66 -8.35 -6.79
C ARG A 91 12.77 -8.48 -8.03
N HIS A 92 12.54 -9.69 -8.53
CA HIS A 92 11.69 -9.92 -9.69
C HIS A 92 10.21 -9.64 -9.36
N ILE A 93 9.73 -10.07 -8.20
CA ILE A 93 8.37 -9.77 -7.73
C ILE A 93 8.16 -8.26 -7.65
N GLU A 94 9.10 -7.52 -7.05
CA GLU A 94 9.02 -6.06 -6.93
C GLU A 94 8.94 -5.39 -8.29
N GLN A 95 9.78 -5.77 -9.25
CA GLN A 95 9.77 -5.19 -10.60
C GLN A 95 8.44 -5.41 -11.33
N ILE A 96 7.82 -6.57 -11.19
CA ILE A 96 6.53 -6.88 -11.80
C ILE A 96 5.42 -6.11 -11.08
N ALA A 97 5.39 -6.17 -9.76
CA ALA A 97 4.41 -5.48 -8.94
C ALA A 97 4.41 -3.97 -9.18
N TYR A 98 5.61 -3.37 -9.27
CA TYR A 98 5.76 -1.95 -9.56
C TYR A 98 5.15 -1.55 -10.91
N LYS A 99 5.34 -2.35 -11.96
CA LYS A 99 4.74 -2.10 -13.29
C LYS A 99 3.22 -2.15 -13.25
N GLU A 100 2.66 -3.00 -12.38
CA GLU A 100 1.21 -3.15 -12.17
C GLU A 100 0.66 -2.14 -11.13
N GLY A 101 1.49 -1.24 -10.62
CA GLY A 101 1.10 -0.20 -9.66
C GLY A 101 0.93 -0.69 -8.23
N TYR A 102 1.55 -1.81 -7.87
CA TYR A 102 1.57 -2.36 -6.51
C TYR A 102 2.85 -2.00 -5.77
N THR A 103 2.72 -1.80 -4.48
CA THR A 103 3.85 -1.73 -3.53
C THR A 103 4.05 -3.08 -2.89
N VAL A 104 5.29 -3.55 -2.80
CA VAL A 104 5.61 -4.81 -2.12
C VAL A 104 6.16 -4.53 -0.73
N ILE A 105 5.64 -5.25 0.26
CA ILE A 105 6.13 -5.23 1.65
C ILE A 105 6.87 -6.54 1.88
N PHE A 106 8.16 -6.45 2.19
CA PHE A 106 8.99 -7.63 2.44
C PHE A 106 9.16 -7.89 3.94
N ALA A 107 9.22 -9.16 4.31
CA ALA A 107 9.55 -9.59 5.66
C ALA A 107 10.28 -10.94 5.64
N SER A 108 11.05 -11.22 6.70
CA SER A 108 11.77 -12.49 6.90
C SER A 108 11.22 -13.21 8.13
N SER A 109 10.82 -14.48 7.95
CA SER A 109 10.33 -15.33 9.04
C SER A 109 11.43 -15.97 9.86
N GLU A 110 12.65 -16.08 9.30
CA GLU A 110 13.82 -16.75 9.91
C GLU A 110 13.51 -18.21 10.29
N GLU A 111 12.76 -18.92 9.44
CA GLU A 111 12.30 -20.28 9.68
C GLU A 111 11.56 -20.47 11.02
N ASN A 112 11.00 -19.39 11.58
CA ASN A 112 10.32 -19.39 12.86
C ASN A 112 8.79 -19.32 12.64
N PRO A 113 8.02 -20.38 12.98
CA PRO A 113 6.58 -20.43 12.74
C PRO A 113 5.80 -19.37 13.54
N HIS A 114 6.24 -19.03 14.76
CA HIS A 114 5.60 -17.97 15.54
C HIS A 114 5.83 -16.59 14.91
N LYS A 115 7.04 -16.34 14.40
CA LYS A 115 7.35 -15.11 13.71
C LYS A 115 6.56 -15.01 12.40
N LEU A 116 6.50 -16.09 11.62
CA LEU A 116 5.70 -16.16 10.39
C LEU A 116 4.23 -15.83 10.67
N SER A 117 3.63 -16.50 11.66
CA SER A 117 2.25 -16.25 12.07
C SER A 117 1.98 -14.77 12.41
N LYS A 118 2.86 -14.15 13.21
CA LYS A 118 2.77 -12.73 13.58
C LYS A 118 2.94 -11.79 12.37
N LEU A 119 3.84 -12.12 11.45
CA LEU A 119 4.04 -11.35 10.21
C LEU A 119 2.79 -11.40 9.34
N ILE A 120 2.20 -12.59 9.16
CA ILE A 120 0.94 -12.76 8.42
C ILE A 120 -0.15 -11.88 9.03
N ASP A 121 -0.39 -11.96 10.34
CA ASP A 121 -1.40 -11.15 11.02
C ASP A 121 -1.13 -9.63 10.84
N THR A 122 0.14 -9.24 10.87
CA THR A 122 0.56 -7.84 10.64
C THR A 122 0.24 -7.38 9.21
N MET A 123 0.54 -8.21 8.20
CA MET A 123 0.28 -7.90 6.79
C MET A 123 -1.23 -7.81 6.49
N ILE A 124 -2.02 -8.71 7.10
CA ILE A 124 -3.48 -8.62 7.06
C ILE A 124 -3.95 -7.31 7.69
N GLY A 125 -3.39 -6.93 8.84
CA GLY A 125 -3.68 -5.64 9.49
C GLY A 125 -3.30 -4.42 8.64
N PHE A 126 -2.31 -4.53 7.77
CA PHE A 126 -1.98 -3.51 6.76
C PHE A 126 -2.90 -3.55 5.54
N ASN A 127 -3.85 -4.48 5.52
CA ASN A 127 -4.84 -4.64 4.46
C ASN A 127 -4.20 -4.90 3.09
N VAL A 128 -3.16 -5.76 3.05
CA VAL A 128 -2.57 -6.17 1.77
C VAL A 128 -3.57 -6.94 0.93
N GLU A 129 -3.50 -6.81 -0.39
CA GLU A 129 -4.40 -7.44 -1.35
C GLU A 129 -3.99 -8.88 -1.70
N GLY A 130 -2.81 -9.30 -1.28
CA GLY A 130 -2.30 -10.65 -1.47
C GLY A 130 -1.03 -10.92 -0.69
N LEU A 131 -0.75 -12.20 -0.50
CA LEU A 131 0.44 -12.71 0.18
C LEU A 131 1.21 -13.65 -0.74
N ILE A 132 2.53 -13.54 -0.71
CA ILE A 132 3.45 -14.54 -1.26
C ILE A 132 4.30 -15.01 -0.08
N VAL A 133 4.26 -16.29 0.24
CA VAL A 133 4.86 -16.82 1.47
C VAL A 133 5.75 -18.01 1.15
N ALA A 134 7.01 -17.99 1.63
CA ALA A 134 7.81 -19.18 1.79
C ALA A 134 7.51 -19.76 3.18
N PRO A 135 6.72 -20.87 3.27
CA PRO A 135 6.34 -21.41 4.55
C PRO A 135 7.53 -22.07 5.27
N CYS A 136 7.53 -22.05 6.57
CA CYS A 136 8.41 -22.87 7.41
C CYS A 136 7.66 -24.12 7.92
N LEU A 137 8.36 -25.03 8.54
CA LEU A 137 7.73 -26.16 9.22
C LEU A 137 6.71 -25.64 10.25
N GLU A 138 5.60 -26.36 10.42
CA GLU A 138 4.51 -26.02 11.37
C GLU A 138 3.77 -24.69 11.03
N ALA A 139 3.77 -24.28 9.76
CA ALA A 139 3.09 -23.06 9.31
C ALA A 139 1.58 -23.23 9.06
N ASP A 140 1.07 -24.45 9.02
CA ASP A 140 -0.29 -24.81 8.56
C ASP A 140 -1.38 -23.98 9.23
N ALA A 141 -1.36 -23.86 10.56
CA ALA A 141 -2.37 -23.10 11.30
C ALA A 141 -2.38 -21.60 10.92
N ALA A 142 -1.27 -21.02 10.51
CA ALA A 142 -1.21 -19.65 10.05
C ALA A 142 -1.75 -19.50 8.62
N LEU A 143 -1.46 -20.46 7.76
CA LEU A 143 -1.93 -20.49 6.37
C LEU A 143 -3.43 -20.77 6.30
N ASP A 144 -3.96 -21.67 7.14
CA ASP A 144 -5.40 -21.95 7.26
C ASP A 144 -6.18 -20.69 7.63
N ARG A 145 -5.67 -19.89 8.56
CA ARG A 145 -6.32 -18.62 8.94
C ARG A 145 -6.37 -17.64 7.76
N VAL A 146 -5.30 -17.53 6.98
CA VAL A 146 -5.27 -16.67 5.79
C VAL A 146 -6.31 -17.12 4.78
N SER A 147 -6.39 -18.42 4.54
CA SER A 147 -7.37 -19.02 3.65
C SER A 147 -8.81 -18.73 4.11
N ALA A 148 -9.08 -18.84 5.40
CA ALA A 148 -10.39 -18.56 5.99
C ALA A 148 -10.81 -17.09 5.85
N ILE A 149 -9.85 -16.15 5.85
CA ILE A 149 -10.11 -14.71 5.66
C ILE A 149 -10.30 -14.38 4.16
N GLY A 150 -9.85 -15.26 3.26
CA GLY A 150 -9.99 -15.09 1.81
C GLY A 150 -8.95 -14.14 1.20
N VAL A 151 -7.82 -13.93 1.84
CA VAL A 151 -6.70 -13.17 1.23
C VAL A 151 -5.99 -14.07 0.21
N PRO A 152 -5.88 -13.67 -1.08
CA PRO A 152 -5.16 -14.42 -2.09
C PRO A 152 -3.72 -14.70 -1.64
N THR A 153 -3.34 -15.98 -1.62
CA THR A 153 -2.03 -16.40 -1.13
C THR A 153 -1.36 -17.35 -2.11
N VAL A 154 -0.09 -17.10 -2.36
CA VAL A 154 0.78 -17.97 -3.18
C VAL A 154 1.90 -18.49 -2.27
N LEU A 155 2.10 -19.80 -2.25
CA LEU A 155 3.22 -20.42 -1.57
C LEU A 155 4.39 -20.59 -2.56
N ILE A 156 5.60 -20.38 -2.08
CA ILE A 156 6.84 -20.52 -2.86
C ILE A 156 7.85 -21.35 -2.08
N ASP A 157 8.71 -22.09 -2.80
CA ASP A 157 9.83 -22.90 -2.28
C ASP A 157 9.42 -24.23 -1.61
N ARG A 158 8.36 -24.25 -0.85
CA ARG A 158 7.86 -25.48 -0.18
C ARG A 158 6.36 -25.61 -0.36
N ASP A 159 5.91 -26.84 -0.47
CA ASP A 159 4.49 -27.23 -0.52
C ASP A 159 3.88 -27.31 0.90
#